data_b7c92ed7293996e2d96b95a7e548be97
#
_entry.id   b7c92ed7293996e2d96b95a7e548be97
#
_cell.length_a   1.000
_cell.length_b   1.000
_cell.length_c   1.000
_cell.angle_alpha   90.00
_cell.angle_beta   90.00
_cell.angle_gamma   90.00
#
_symmetry.space_group_name_H-M   'P 1'
#
loop_
_entity.id
_entity.type
_entity.pdbx_description
1 polymer ?
#
loop_
_entity_poly.entity_id
_entity_poly.type
_entity_poly.pdbx_seq_one_letter_code
_entity_poly.pdbx_strand_id
1 'polypeptide(L)' 'MQISKDQVLQLLKDKGQPDQANQAQQELPDQVDTDQHADLLSKFNLDPKELLRKLGGGLNL' A
#
# COMPACT_ATOMS: atom_id res chain seq x y z
N MET A 1 -5.18 10.55 1.43
CA MET A 1 -6.04 9.39 1.70
C MET A 1 -5.32 8.42 2.61
N GLN A 2 -6.02 7.93 3.60
CA GLN A 2 -5.43 6.99 4.56
C GLN A 2 -5.95 5.58 4.29
N ILE A 3 -5.03 4.63 4.29
CA ILE A 3 -5.36 3.22 4.11
C ILE A 3 -4.70 2.44 5.24
N SER A 4 -5.21 1.25 5.51
CA SER A 4 -4.62 0.43 6.54
C SER A 4 -3.35 -0.25 6.03
N LYS A 5 -2.44 -0.52 6.95
CA LYS A 5 -1.22 -1.24 6.61
C LYS A 5 -1.56 -2.62 6.03
N ASP A 6 -2.60 -3.24 6.55
CA ASP A 6 -3.00 -4.56 6.06
C ASP A 6 -3.34 -4.54 4.58
N GLN A 7 -3.98 -3.47 4.11
CA GLN A 7 -4.31 -3.35 2.70
C GLN A 7 -3.05 -3.25 1.84
N VAL A 8 -2.05 -2.54 2.33
CA VAL A 8 -0.78 -2.43 1.63
C VAL A 8 -0.09 -3.79 1.56
N LEU A 9 -0.08 -4.50 2.68
CA LEU A 9 0.54 -5.82 2.73
C LEU A 9 -0.16 -6.79 1.79
N GLN A 10 -1.48 -6.73 1.76
CA GLN A 10 -2.26 -7.59 0.87
C GLN A 10 -1.88 -7.33 -0.58
N LEU A 11 -1.76 -6.05 -0.93
CA LEU A 11 -1.40 -5.69 -2.30
C LEU A 11 -0.02 -6.19 -2.68
N LEU A 12 0.93 -6.10 -1.76
CA LEU A 12 2.27 -6.60 -2.01
C LEU A 12 2.27 -8.12 -2.20
N LYS A 13 1.48 -8.81 -1.42
CA LYS A 13 1.37 -10.26 -1.58
C LYS A 13 0.72 -10.61 -2.91
N ASP A 14 -0.29 -9.85 -3.30
CA ASP A 14 -0.95 -10.07 -4.58
C ASP A 14 -0.01 -9.85 -5.76
N LYS A 15 0.96 -8.95 -5.57
CA LYS A 15 1.97 -8.71 -6.61
C LYS A 15 3.07 -9.76 -6.61
N GLY A 16 3.01 -10.71 -5.70
CA GLY A 16 4.02 -11.75 -5.61
C GLY A 16 5.31 -11.28 -4.96
N GLN A 17 5.22 -10.33 -4.02
CA GLN A 17 6.39 -9.77 -3.36
C GLN A 17 6.27 -9.94 -1.84
N PRO A 18 6.32 -11.18 -1.35
CA PRO A 18 6.16 -11.43 0.09
C PRO A 18 7.28 -10.83 0.94
N ASP A 19 8.49 -10.76 0.39
CA ASP A 19 9.61 -10.18 1.12
C ASP A 19 9.37 -8.70 1.39
N GLN A 20 8.85 -7.99 0.40
CA GLN A 20 8.53 -6.59 0.56
C GLN A 20 7.37 -6.40 1.51
N ALA A 21 6.42 -7.33 1.50
CA ALA A 21 5.32 -7.27 2.46
C ALA A 21 5.84 -7.36 3.89
N ASN A 22 6.81 -8.23 4.14
CA ASN A 22 7.40 -8.34 5.46
C ASN A 22 8.11 -7.08 5.88
N GLN A 23 8.85 -6.46 4.96
CA GLN A 23 9.53 -5.21 5.25
C GLN A 23 8.53 -4.08 5.50
N ALA A 24 7.49 -4.02 4.70
CA ALA A 24 6.47 -3.00 4.86
C ALA A 24 5.77 -3.12 6.19
N GLN A 25 5.56 -4.35 6.66
CA GLN A 25 4.93 -4.57 7.95
C GLN A 25 5.73 -3.94 9.08
N GLN A 26 7.05 -3.92 8.95
CA GLN A 26 7.92 -3.35 9.98
C GLN A 26 8.10 -1.85 9.82
N GLU A 27 8.06 -1.36 8.59
CA GLU A 27 8.38 0.05 8.33
C GLU A 27 7.15 0.95 8.29
N LEU A 28 6.01 0.41 7.90
CA LEU A 28 4.80 1.22 7.75
C LEU A 28 4.04 1.34 9.05
N PRO A 29 3.41 2.50 9.30
CA PRO A 29 2.51 2.64 10.44
C PRO A 29 1.21 1.88 10.20
N ASP A 30 0.41 1.74 11.25
CA ASP A 30 -0.88 1.04 11.15
C ASP A 30 -1.77 1.68 10.11
N GLN A 31 -1.75 3.00 10.02
CA GLN A 31 -2.47 3.72 8.98
C GLN A 31 -1.47 4.42 8.09
N VAL A 32 -1.57 4.17 6.80
CA VAL A 32 -0.66 4.72 5.82
C VAL A 32 -1.36 5.84 5.06
N ASP A 33 -0.75 7.01 5.05
CA ASP A 33 -1.25 8.14 4.28
C ASP A 33 -0.59 8.13 2.92
N THR A 34 -1.40 8.02 1.88
CA THR A 34 -0.85 7.91 0.52
C THR A 34 -0.13 9.18 0.09
N ASP A 35 -0.41 10.31 0.74
CA ASP A 35 0.28 11.56 0.44
C ASP A 35 1.55 11.72 1.27
N GLN A 36 1.44 11.54 2.58
CA GLN A 36 2.58 11.74 3.48
C GLN A 36 3.59 10.63 3.37
N HIS A 37 3.13 9.42 3.09
CA HIS A 37 3.99 8.25 3.01
C HIS A 37 4.24 7.82 1.57
N ALA A 38 4.08 8.74 0.63
CA ALA A 38 4.29 8.41 -0.79
C ALA A 38 5.70 7.91 -1.04
N ASP A 39 6.69 8.47 -0.32
CA ASP A 39 8.07 8.03 -0.48
C ASP A 39 8.25 6.59 -0.03
N LEU A 40 7.63 6.22 1.07
CA LEU A 40 7.69 4.83 1.55
C LEU A 40 7.02 3.89 0.59
N LEU A 41 5.87 4.29 0.06
CA LEU A 41 5.17 3.47 -0.91
C LEU A 41 5.99 3.27 -2.17
N SER A 42 6.64 4.34 -2.62
CA SER A 42 7.51 4.26 -3.78
C SER A 42 8.69 3.30 -3.54
N LYS A 43 9.19 3.29 -2.31
CA LYS A 43 10.28 2.39 -1.93
C LYS A 43 9.91 0.94 -2.13
N PHE A 44 8.63 0.63 -1.94
CA PHE A 44 8.13 -0.74 -2.12
C PHE A 44 7.50 -0.95 -3.49
N ASN A 45 7.79 -0.07 -4.45
CA ASN A 45 7.24 -0.15 -5.80
C ASN A 45 5.73 -0.03 -5.82
N LEU A 46 5.19 0.70 -4.87
CA LEU A 46 3.75 0.96 -4.80
C LEU A 46 3.49 2.39 -5.23
N ASP A 47 2.64 2.55 -6.23
CA ASP A 47 2.24 3.87 -6.71
C ASP A 47 0.97 4.28 -5.96
N PRO A 48 0.96 5.46 -5.32
CA PRO A 48 -0.26 5.93 -4.66
C PRO A 48 -1.48 5.92 -5.56
N LYS A 49 -1.28 6.22 -6.84
CA LYS A 49 -2.37 6.19 -7.80
C LYS A 49 -2.91 4.78 -7.99
N GLU A 50 -2.00 3.80 -8.02
CA GLU A 50 -2.40 2.41 -8.15
C GLU A 50 -3.18 1.95 -6.93
N LEU A 51 -2.77 2.38 -5.75
CA LEU A 51 -3.48 2.07 -4.53
C LEU A 51 -4.89 2.65 -4.55
N LEU A 52 -5.01 3.90 -4.97
CA LEU A 52 -6.30 4.54 -5.08
C LEU A 52 -7.21 3.80 -6.05
N ARG A 53 -6.63 3.36 -7.16
CA ARG A 53 -7.40 2.66 -8.18
C ARG A 53 -7.89 1.31 -7.67
N LYS A 54 -7.03 0.56 -7.00
CA LYS A 54 -7.39 -0.78 -6.57
C LYS A 54 -8.24 -0.80 -5.32
N LEU A 55 -8.00 0.12 -4.40
CA LEU A 55 -8.71 0.14 -3.13
C LEU A 55 -9.92 1.05 -3.16
N GLY A 56 -9.83 2.14 -3.89
CA GLY A 56 -10.93 3.10 -3.97
C GLY A 56 -11.82 2.91 -5.18
N GLY A 57 -11.22 2.56 -6.32
CA GLY A 57 -11.96 2.46 -7.56
C GLY A 57 -12.98 1.34 -7.58
N GLY A 58 -12.69 0.26 -6.86
CA GLY A 58 -13.59 -0.87 -6.81
C GLY A 58 -14.91 -0.57 -6.12
N LEU A 59 -14.94 0.50 -5.35
CA LEU A 59 -16.14 0.87 -4.61
C LEU A 59 -17.16 1.62 -5.46
N ASN A 60 -16.76 2.03 -6.63
CA ASN A 60 -17.63 2.84 -7.48
C ASN A 60 -18.52 2.03 -8.40
N LEU A 61 -18.46 0.76 -8.28
CA LEU A 61 -19.27 -0.12 -9.11
C LEU A 61 -20.56 -0.54 -8.43
#